data_aa4d45b73b056bbe0607589282a22778
#
_entry.id   aa4d45b73b056bbe0607589282a22778
#
_cell.length_a   1.000
_cell.length_b   1.000
_cell.length_c   1.000
_cell.angle_alpha   90.00
_cell.angle_beta   90.00
_cell.angle_gamma   90.00
#
_symmetry.space_group_name_H-M   'P 1'
#
loop_
_entity.id
_entity.type
_entity.pdbx_description
1 polymer ?
#
loop_
_entity_poly.entity_id
_entity_poly.type
_entity_poly.pdbx_seq_one_letter_code
_entity_poly.pdbx_strand_id
1 'polypeptide(L)'
;MFYAPYFARNSNHAQKIANELLYDELNAAVKKRYSGLRYLSVARAGPWKLFTKEKLDSFDDLKGMKIRAPSIEGVIAGLEQVGAKPTVIPFNELYGALQQGVVDGMATLGNLMISQKFYEVTKYCYQNDWGIGLDKQMMNVGAWNSLSKEQQSIVVDTFNELEPQDFFRATEDAEKTNFAKWRELNGADTTPMLDASAAQRTLEPAIKKLADDIFGAGTYDKIQSI
;
A
#
# COMPACT_ATOMS: atom_id res chain seq x y z
N MET A 1 -4.30 7.63 -1.03
CA MET A 1 -5.09 7.31 0.18
C MET A 1 -4.99 5.84 0.57
N PHE A 2 -5.24 4.86 -0.28
CA PHE A 2 -5.24 3.42 0.06
C PHE A 2 -3.96 2.90 0.73
N TYR A 3 -2.82 3.47 0.43
CA TYR A 3 -1.55 3.15 1.09
C TYR A 3 -1.38 3.77 2.49
N ALA A 4 -2.35 4.58 2.94
CA ALA A 4 -2.33 5.12 4.30
C ALA A 4 -2.60 3.98 5.31
N PRO A 5 -1.90 3.98 6.45
CA PRO A 5 -2.08 2.95 7.45
C PRO A 5 -3.54 2.88 7.92
N TYR A 6 -4.08 1.67 7.99
CA TYR A 6 -5.42 1.39 8.54
C TYR A 6 -6.59 2.14 7.86
N PHE A 7 -6.38 2.72 6.67
CA PHE A 7 -7.46 3.29 5.87
C PHE A 7 -8.47 2.22 5.44
N ALA A 8 -7.98 1.06 5.05
CA ALA A 8 -8.78 -0.11 4.77
C ALA A 8 -8.40 -1.25 5.74
N ARG A 9 -9.38 -2.06 6.15
CA ARG A 9 -9.18 -3.17 7.10
C ARG A 9 -8.35 -4.31 6.52
N ASN A 10 -8.47 -4.55 5.22
CA ASN A 10 -7.75 -5.58 4.47
C ASN A 10 -7.85 -5.32 2.96
N SER A 11 -7.21 -6.15 2.15
CA SER A 11 -7.20 -6.01 0.68
C SER A 11 -8.59 -6.10 0.04
N ASN A 12 -9.48 -6.97 0.53
CA ASN A 12 -10.86 -7.07 0.03
C ASN A 12 -11.65 -5.79 0.30
N HIS A 13 -11.54 -5.25 1.52
CA HIS A 13 -12.16 -3.99 1.88
C HIS A 13 -11.64 -2.83 1.03
N ALA A 14 -10.31 -2.75 0.82
CA ALA A 14 -9.71 -1.73 -0.04
C ALA A 14 -10.23 -1.80 -1.48
N GLN A 15 -10.37 -3.01 -2.04
CA GLN A 15 -10.92 -3.21 -3.38
C GLN A 15 -12.39 -2.79 -3.46
N LYS A 16 -13.20 -3.17 -2.47
CA LYS A 16 -14.61 -2.78 -2.38
C LYS A 16 -14.77 -1.25 -2.31
N ILE A 17 -13.98 -0.59 -1.47
CA ILE A 17 -13.95 0.88 -1.40
C ILE A 17 -13.66 1.47 -2.79
N ALA A 18 -12.65 0.98 -3.49
CA ALA A 18 -12.21 1.53 -4.76
C ALA A 18 -13.18 1.28 -5.91
N ASN A 19 -13.79 0.09 -5.97
CA ASN A 19 -14.61 -0.32 -7.10
C ASN A 19 -16.11 -0.03 -6.92
N GLU A 20 -16.58 0.09 -5.69
CA GLU A 20 -18.01 0.29 -5.41
C GLU A 20 -18.29 1.67 -4.81
N LEU A 21 -17.56 2.05 -3.75
CA LEU A 21 -17.87 3.28 -3.01
C LEU A 21 -17.24 4.54 -3.64
N LEU A 22 -15.99 4.47 -4.12
CA LEU A 22 -15.23 5.63 -4.61
C LEU A 22 -14.93 5.55 -6.12
N TYR A 23 -15.63 4.71 -6.87
CA TYR A 23 -15.35 4.50 -8.30
C TYR A 23 -15.46 5.79 -9.11
N ASP A 24 -16.53 6.56 -8.91
CA ASP A 24 -16.78 7.79 -9.65
C ASP A 24 -15.79 8.89 -9.26
N GLU A 25 -15.47 9.03 -7.98
CA GLU A 25 -14.46 9.97 -7.46
C GLU A 25 -13.07 9.66 -8.01
N LEU A 26 -12.70 8.36 -8.06
CA LEU A 26 -11.43 7.92 -8.63
C LEU A 26 -11.36 8.19 -10.14
N ASN A 27 -12.43 7.92 -10.88
CA ASN A 27 -12.53 8.28 -12.29
C ASN A 27 -12.39 9.79 -12.51
N ALA A 28 -13.07 10.60 -11.72
CA ALA A 28 -12.99 12.05 -11.81
C ALA A 28 -11.56 12.54 -11.49
N ALA A 29 -10.93 12.00 -10.46
CA ALA A 29 -9.56 12.33 -10.09
C ALA A 29 -8.55 11.94 -11.18
N VAL A 30 -8.68 10.75 -11.75
CA VAL A 30 -7.83 10.28 -12.87
C VAL A 30 -8.01 11.19 -14.09
N LYS A 31 -9.24 11.48 -14.47
CA LYS A 31 -9.56 12.38 -15.60
C LYS A 31 -9.00 13.80 -15.40
N LYS A 32 -9.09 14.33 -14.17
CA LYS A 32 -8.54 15.66 -13.84
C LYS A 32 -7.02 15.70 -13.92
N ARG A 33 -6.34 14.66 -13.44
CA ARG A 33 -4.87 14.60 -13.38
C ARG A 33 -4.25 14.11 -14.69
N TYR A 34 -4.93 13.20 -15.38
CA TYR A 34 -4.45 12.52 -16.60
C TYR A 34 -5.57 12.52 -17.64
N SER A 35 -5.74 13.63 -18.35
CA SER A 35 -6.85 13.82 -19.32
C SER A 35 -6.96 12.75 -20.41
N GLY A 36 -5.86 12.02 -20.68
CA GLY A 36 -5.83 10.93 -21.65
C GLY A 36 -6.13 9.54 -21.07
N LEU A 37 -6.38 9.39 -19.77
CA LEU A 37 -6.60 8.11 -19.10
C LEU A 37 -8.01 7.97 -18.53
N ARG A 38 -8.49 6.74 -18.59
CA ARG A 38 -9.72 6.27 -17.92
C ARG A 38 -9.34 5.24 -16.87
N TYR A 39 -9.85 5.41 -15.67
CA TYR A 39 -9.80 4.40 -14.62
C TYR A 39 -10.79 3.27 -14.95
N LEU A 40 -10.38 2.03 -14.79
CA LEU A 40 -11.20 0.84 -15.03
C LEU A 40 -11.54 0.12 -13.72
N SER A 41 -10.51 -0.27 -12.98
CA SER A 41 -10.63 -0.98 -11.70
C SER A 41 -9.32 -0.94 -10.94
N VAL A 42 -9.25 -1.67 -9.82
CA VAL A 42 -8.01 -1.96 -9.09
C VAL A 42 -7.78 -3.45 -8.96
N ALA A 43 -6.50 -3.82 -8.95
CA ALA A 43 -6.04 -5.13 -8.51
C ALA A 43 -5.38 -5.02 -7.13
N ARG A 44 -5.53 -6.04 -6.28
CA ARG A 44 -4.94 -6.11 -4.94
C ARG A 44 -3.46 -6.50 -5.03
N ALA A 45 -2.57 -5.54 -4.83
CA ALA A 45 -1.12 -5.76 -4.91
C ALA A 45 -0.50 -6.29 -3.60
N GLY A 46 -1.31 -6.47 -2.57
CA GLY A 46 -0.89 -6.96 -1.28
C GLY A 46 -0.61 -5.86 -0.24
N PRO A 47 -0.37 -6.25 1.01
CA PRO A 47 -0.14 -5.29 2.07
C PRO A 47 1.26 -4.66 2.00
N TRP A 48 1.33 -3.43 2.47
CA TRP A 48 2.58 -2.75 2.76
C TRP A 48 3.08 -3.15 4.12
N LYS A 49 4.39 -3.34 4.22
CA LYS A 49 5.09 -3.74 5.45
C LYS A 49 6.13 -2.69 5.82
N LEU A 50 6.44 -2.64 7.11
CA LEU A 50 7.61 -1.92 7.62
C LEU A 50 8.83 -2.84 7.63
N PHE A 51 9.96 -2.28 7.25
CA PHE A 51 11.27 -2.93 7.29
C PHE A 51 12.24 -2.02 8.01
N THR A 52 13.02 -2.56 8.94
CA THR A 52 14.00 -1.79 9.69
C THR A 52 15.34 -2.54 9.83
N LYS A 53 16.41 -1.80 10.07
CA LYS A 53 17.73 -2.37 10.39
C LYS A 53 17.76 -2.87 11.82
N GLU A 54 17.23 -2.06 12.74
CA GLU A 54 17.15 -2.38 14.16
C GLU A 54 15.76 -2.89 14.51
N LYS A 55 15.69 -3.69 15.57
CA LYS A 55 14.43 -4.23 16.09
C LYS A 55 13.60 -3.11 16.72
N LEU A 56 12.31 -3.12 16.41
CA LEU A 56 11.31 -2.35 17.16
C LEU A 56 10.59 -3.30 18.12
N ASP A 57 10.40 -2.86 19.35
CA ASP A 57 9.57 -3.54 20.34
C ASP A 57 8.13 -2.98 20.33
N SER A 58 7.96 -1.76 19.81
CA SER A 58 6.66 -1.10 19.62
C SER A 58 6.70 -0.11 18.45
N PHE A 59 5.53 0.41 18.04
CA PHE A 59 5.47 1.49 17.05
C PHE A 59 6.02 2.83 17.58
N ASP A 60 6.15 3.00 18.89
CA ASP A 60 6.76 4.19 19.50
C ASP A 60 8.26 4.30 19.19
N ASP A 61 8.92 3.18 18.90
CA ASP A 61 10.34 3.15 18.53
C ASP A 61 10.60 3.77 17.15
N LEU A 62 9.54 3.97 16.34
CA LEU A 62 9.65 4.72 15.09
C LEU A 62 9.92 6.21 15.29
N LYS A 63 9.74 6.76 16.50
CA LYS A 63 9.94 8.18 16.78
C LYS A 63 11.36 8.62 16.44
N GLY A 64 11.46 9.57 15.52
CA GLY A 64 12.72 10.12 15.06
C GLY A 64 13.49 9.29 14.02
N MET A 65 13.09 8.04 13.75
CA MET A 65 13.72 7.20 12.73
C MET A 65 13.44 7.75 11.32
N LYS A 66 14.44 7.70 10.48
CA LYS A 66 14.32 8.03 9.06
C LYS A 66 13.76 6.82 8.32
N ILE A 67 12.50 6.87 7.96
CA ILE A 67 11.83 5.79 7.23
C ILE A 67 11.59 6.24 5.79
N ARG A 68 12.11 5.47 4.84
CA ARG A 68 11.83 5.75 3.43
C ARG A 68 10.34 5.62 3.14
N ALA A 69 9.82 6.63 2.46
CA ALA A 69 8.49 6.61 1.85
C ALA A 69 8.60 6.87 0.34
N PRO A 70 7.68 6.38 -0.47
CA PRO A 70 7.49 6.92 -1.82
C PRO A 70 6.84 8.30 -1.73
N SER A 71 6.74 9.02 -2.86
CA SER A 71 5.99 10.29 -2.94
C SER A 71 4.47 10.02 -2.92
N ILE A 72 3.98 9.45 -1.82
CA ILE A 72 2.56 9.11 -1.58
C ILE A 72 2.14 9.74 -0.25
N GLU A 73 1.28 10.74 -0.32
CA GLU A 73 0.84 11.53 0.84
C GLU A 73 0.32 10.69 2.01
N GLY A 74 -0.51 9.67 1.74
CA GLY A 74 -1.04 8.79 2.79
C GLY A 74 0.04 7.99 3.54
N VAL A 75 1.13 7.59 2.87
CA VAL A 75 2.27 6.91 3.51
C VAL A 75 3.07 7.90 4.36
N ILE A 76 3.33 9.08 3.80
CA ILE A 76 4.08 10.15 4.48
C ILE A 76 3.35 10.57 5.75
N ALA A 77 2.06 10.93 5.63
CA ALA A 77 1.24 11.34 6.77
C ALA A 77 1.15 10.27 7.86
N GLY A 78 1.03 9.00 7.49
CA GLY A 78 1.01 7.90 8.45
C GLY A 78 2.33 7.77 9.21
N LEU A 79 3.47 7.90 8.54
CA LEU A 79 4.78 7.85 9.19
C LEU A 79 5.02 9.05 10.11
N GLU A 80 4.65 10.25 9.68
CA GLU A 80 4.74 11.47 10.52
C GLU A 80 3.89 11.34 11.77
N GLN A 81 2.70 10.78 11.65
CA GLN A 81 1.77 10.65 12.78
C GLN A 81 2.29 9.71 13.88
N VAL A 82 3.07 8.68 13.55
CA VAL A 82 3.76 7.84 14.54
C VAL A 82 5.12 8.41 14.96
N GLY A 83 5.45 9.63 14.55
CA GLY A 83 6.66 10.35 14.94
C GLY A 83 7.92 9.97 14.16
N ALA A 84 7.81 9.14 13.11
CA ALA A 84 8.92 8.87 12.20
C ALA A 84 9.24 10.12 11.34
N LYS A 85 10.41 10.11 10.72
CA LYS A 85 10.87 11.12 9.74
C LYS A 85 10.81 10.52 8.34
N PRO A 86 9.70 10.67 7.59
CA PRO A 86 9.62 10.12 6.26
C PRO A 86 10.62 10.80 5.34
N THR A 87 11.38 9.98 4.63
CA THR A 87 12.36 10.45 3.63
C THR A 87 11.92 9.94 2.26
N VAL A 88 11.57 10.87 1.36
CA VAL A 88 11.09 10.51 0.03
C VAL A 88 12.27 10.11 -0.84
N ILE A 89 12.32 8.83 -1.22
CA ILE A 89 13.37 8.25 -2.07
C ILE A 89 12.70 7.43 -3.17
N PRO A 90 13.07 7.64 -4.46
CA PRO A 90 12.62 6.83 -5.59
C PRO A 90 12.92 5.34 -5.36
N PHE A 91 12.09 4.46 -5.92
CA PHE A 91 12.20 3.03 -5.66
C PHE A 91 13.54 2.44 -6.14
N ASN A 92 14.05 2.89 -7.29
CA ASN A 92 15.32 2.45 -7.86
C ASN A 92 16.55 2.87 -7.03
N GLU A 93 16.42 3.85 -6.14
CA GLU A 93 17.50 4.33 -5.25
C GLU A 93 17.43 3.72 -3.84
N LEU A 94 16.31 3.02 -3.54
CA LEU A 94 15.97 2.56 -2.19
C LEU A 94 17.01 1.60 -1.61
N TYR A 95 17.44 0.58 -2.37
CA TYR A 95 18.44 -0.38 -1.90
C TYR A 95 19.75 0.32 -1.51
N GLY A 96 20.26 1.21 -2.36
CA GLY A 96 21.48 1.98 -2.09
C GLY A 96 21.35 2.91 -0.90
N ALA A 97 20.21 3.56 -0.73
CA ALA A 97 19.95 4.44 0.42
C ALA A 97 19.92 3.67 1.74
N LEU A 98 19.32 2.48 1.76
CA LEU A 98 19.36 1.58 2.91
C LEU A 98 20.81 1.11 3.18
N GLN A 99 21.53 0.65 2.16
CA GLN A 99 22.89 0.17 2.30
C GLN A 99 23.83 1.25 2.89
N GLN A 100 23.69 2.49 2.42
CA GLN A 100 24.52 3.62 2.85
C GLN A 100 24.07 4.24 4.19
N GLY A 101 22.96 3.78 4.78
CA GLY A 101 22.46 4.33 6.05
C GLY A 101 21.81 5.71 5.93
N VAL A 102 21.37 6.10 4.72
CA VAL A 102 20.60 7.34 4.53
C VAL A 102 19.25 7.27 5.25
N VAL A 103 18.68 6.07 5.32
CA VAL A 103 17.45 5.75 6.06
C VAL A 103 17.66 4.52 6.96
N ASP A 104 16.89 4.46 8.05
CA ASP A 104 16.93 3.40 9.05
C ASP A 104 15.99 2.23 8.71
N GLY A 105 15.04 2.49 7.82
CA GLY A 105 14.06 1.52 7.37
C GLY A 105 13.23 2.05 6.20
N MET A 106 12.19 1.29 5.85
CA MET A 106 11.31 1.62 4.74
C MET A 106 9.88 1.10 4.97
N ALA A 107 8.92 1.73 4.27
CA ALA A 107 7.60 1.17 4.03
C ALA A 107 7.47 0.80 2.55
N THR A 108 7.11 -0.45 2.24
CA THR A 108 6.91 -0.94 0.87
C THR A 108 6.06 -2.22 0.83
N LEU A 109 5.72 -2.69 -0.38
CA LEU A 109 4.99 -3.94 -0.57
C LEU A 109 5.79 -5.16 -0.04
N GLY A 110 5.12 -6.00 0.74
CA GLY A 110 5.72 -7.20 1.33
C GLY A 110 6.17 -8.24 0.31
N ASN A 111 5.46 -8.36 -0.82
CA ASN A 111 5.82 -9.30 -1.88
C ASN A 111 7.14 -8.98 -2.60
N LEU A 112 7.69 -7.78 -2.41
CA LEU A 112 8.97 -7.37 -3.02
C LEU A 112 10.20 -7.73 -2.17
N MET A 113 10.02 -8.16 -0.91
CA MET A 113 11.09 -8.29 0.08
C MET A 113 12.26 -9.18 -0.36
N ILE A 114 11.98 -10.27 -1.09
CA ILE A 114 12.99 -11.22 -1.55
C ILE A 114 13.53 -10.85 -2.93
N SER A 115 12.64 -10.54 -3.89
CA SER A 115 13.03 -10.20 -5.26
C SER A 115 13.91 -8.96 -5.35
N GLN A 116 13.73 -8.00 -4.42
CA GLN A 116 14.54 -6.78 -4.32
C GLN A 116 15.71 -6.92 -3.34
N LYS A 117 15.93 -8.12 -2.78
CA LYS A 117 17.03 -8.42 -1.85
C LYS A 117 17.08 -7.51 -0.62
N PHE A 118 15.92 -7.03 -0.14
CA PHE A 118 15.88 -6.14 1.01
C PHE A 118 16.41 -6.79 2.29
N TYR A 119 16.45 -8.13 2.35
CA TYR A 119 17.06 -8.90 3.43
C TYR A 119 18.58 -8.65 3.58
N GLU A 120 19.27 -8.12 2.57
CA GLU A 120 20.68 -7.77 2.64
C GLU A 120 20.92 -6.41 3.33
N VAL A 121 19.92 -5.53 3.34
CA VAL A 121 20.07 -4.12 3.78
C VAL A 121 19.13 -3.72 4.92
N THR A 122 18.18 -4.61 5.29
CA THR A 122 17.34 -4.52 6.49
C THR A 122 17.30 -5.89 7.16
N LYS A 123 17.12 -5.92 8.48
CA LYS A 123 17.10 -7.17 9.24
C LYS A 123 15.69 -7.61 9.60
N TYR A 124 14.82 -6.66 9.92
CA TYR A 124 13.47 -6.94 10.42
C TYR A 124 12.42 -6.57 9.39
N CYS A 125 11.43 -7.44 9.22
CA CYS A 125 10.22 -7.21 8.43
C CYS A 125 9.01 -7.49 9.31
N TYR A 126 8.20 -6.47 9.59
CA TYR A 126 7.06 -6.61 10.50
C TYR A 126 5.87 -7.21 9.78
N GLN A 127 5.19 -8.19 10.44
CA GLN A 127 4.02 -8.85 9.88
C GLN A 127 2.78 -7.94 9.84
N ASN A 128 2.78 -6.83 10.58
CA ASN A 128 1.71 -5.84 10.55
C ASN A 128 1.51 -5.28 9.14
N ASP A 129 0.25 -5.19 8.72
CA ASP A 129 -0.14 -4.49 7.50
C ASP A 129 -0.11 -2.99 7.77
N TRP A 130 0.89 -2.31 7.23
CA TRP A 130 1.01 -0.85 7.36
C TRP A 130 -0.01 -0.12 6.50
N GLY A 131 -0.30 -0.62 5.31
CA GLY A 131 -1.30 -0.12 4.38
C GLY A 131 -1.61 -1.16 3.32
N ILE A 132 -2.54 -0.88 2.44
CA ILE A 132 -2.95 -1.80 1.38
C ILE A 132 -2.53 -1.28 0.01
N GLY A 133 -1.77 -2.10 -0.71
CA GLY A 133 -1.39 -1.84 -2.10
C GLY A 133 -2.53 -2.16 -3.05
N LEU A 134 -2.90 -1.18 -3.87
CA LEU A 134 -3.82 -1.36 -4.99
C LEU A 134 -3.18 -0.86 -6.28
N ASP A 135 -3.09 -1.73 -7.27
CA ASP A 135 -2.65 -1.39 -8.62
C ASP A 135 -3.85 -0.97 -9.46
N LYS A 136 -3.77 0.27 -9.99
CA LYS A 136 -4.86 0.86 -10.77
C LYS A 136 -4.77 0.36 -12.20
N GLN A 137 -5.86 -0.20 -12.69
CA GLN A 137 -6.03 -0.54 -14.09
C GLN A 137 -6.56 0.68 -14.83
N MET A 138 -5.80 1.17 -15.78
CA MET A 138 -6.14 2.35 -16.55
C MET A 138 -5.91 2.12 -18.04
N MET A 139 -6.75 2.73 -18.87
CA MET A 139 -6.64 2.65 -20.33
C MET A 139 -6.65 4.05 -20.96
N ASN A 140 -5.99 4.20 -22.09
CA ASN A 140 -6.08 5.44 -22.86
C ASN A 140 -7.54 5.67 -23.28
N VAL A 141 -8.03 6.92 -23.10
CA VAL A 141 -9.44 7.28 -23.42
C VAL A 141 -9.78 7.08 -24.88
N GLY A 142 -8.87 7.43 -25.81
CA GLY A 142 -9.08 7.22 -27.25
C GLY A 142 -9.20 5.74 -27.59
N ALA A 143 -8.29 4.91 -27.06
CA ALA A 143 -8.34 3.46 -27.23
C ALA A 143 -9.63 2.87 -26.62
N TRP A 144 -10.02 3.30 -25.41
CA TRP A 144 -11.27 2.87 -24.79
C TRP A 144 -12.50 3.22 -25.64
N ASN A 145 -12.56 4.43 -26.15
CA ASN A 145 -13.69 4.93 -26.96
C ASN A 145 -13.75 4.26 -28.36
N SER A 146 -12.65 3.69 -28.85
CA SER A 146 -12.63 2.91 -30.10
C SER A 146 -13.18 1.49 -29.95
N LEU A 147 -13.33 0.99 -28.70
CA LEU A 147 -13.93 -0.31 -28.41
C LEU A 147 -15.46 -0.24 -28.51
N SER A 148 -16.08 -1.30 -29.02
CA SER A 148 -17.52 -1.49 -28.90
C SER A 148 -17.92 -1.67 -27.44
N LYS A 149 -19.20 -1.50 -27.12
CA LYS A 149 -19.73 -1.72 -25.76
C LYS A 149 -19.47 -3.14 -25.25
N GLU A 150 -19.59 -4.11 -26.15
CA GLU A 150 -19.28 -5.51 -25.87
C GLU A 150 -17.80 -5.71 -25.52
N GLN A 151 -16.88 -5.11 -26.32
CA GLN A 151 -15.45 -5.16 -26.03
C GLN A 151 -15.08 -4.44 -24.72
N GLN A 152 -15.72 -3.31 -24.43
CA GLN A 152 -15.56 -2.61 -23.16
C GLN A 152 -15.96 -3.48 -21.96
N SER A 153 -17.10 -4.20 -22.07
CA SER A 153 -17.55 -5.16 -21.05
C SER A 153 -16.54 -6.28 -20.87
N ILE A 154 -16.10 -6.92 -21.98
CA ILE A 154 -15.10 -7.99 -21.93
C ILE A 154 -13.84 -7.55 -21.19
N VAL A 155 -13.32 -6.35 -21.44
CA VAL A 155 -12.13 -5.83 -20.75
C VAL A 155 -12.36 -5.74 -19.24
N VAL A 156 -13.46 -5.14 -18.81
CA VAL A 156 -13.77 -4.97 -17.37
C VAL A 156 -14.06 -6.31 -16.71
N ASP A 157 -14.86 -7.16 -17.34
CA ASP A 157 -15.26 -8.46 -16.82
C ASP A 157 -14.03 -9.39 -16.66
N THR A 158 -13.11 -9.36 -17.64
CA THR A 158 -11.85 -10.12 -17.57
C THR A 158 -10.99 -9.68 -16.36
N PHE A 159 -10.85 -8.38 -16.12
CA PHE A 159 -10.13 -7.91 -14.93
C PHE A 159 -10.80 -8.36 -13.64
N ASN A 160 -12.13 -8.26 -13.56
CA ASN A 160 -12.89 -8.64 -12.39
C ASN A 160 -12.84 -10.16 -12.13
N GLU A 161 -12.73 -10.96 -13.18
CA GLU A 161 -12.61 -12.43 -13.08
C GLU A 161 -11.18 -12.87 -12.70
N LEU A 162 -10.16 -12.35 -13.37
CA LEU A 162 -8.77 -12.79 -13.18
C LEU A 162 -8.14 -12.25 -11.89
N GLU A 163 -8.56 -11.06 -11.45
CA GLU A 163 -7.96 -10.43 -10.28
C GLU A 163 -8.05 -11.29 -9.01
N PRO A 164 -9.24 -11.80 -8.58
CA PRO A 164 -9.33 -12.58 -7.36
C PRO A 164 -8.73 -13.98 -7.48
N GLN A 165 -8.73 -14.56 -8.67
CA GLN A 165 -8.33 -15.96 -8.88
C GLN A 165 -6.82 -16.12 -9.06
N ASP A 166 -6.21 -15.23 -9.84
CA ASP A 166 -4.83 -15.38 -10.26
C ASP A 166 -3.92 -14.31 -9.63
N PHE A 167 -4.26 -13.03 -9.79
CA PHE A 167 -3.37 -11.96 -9.35
C PHE A 167 -3.30 -11.85 -7.82
N PHE A 168 -4.43 -11.79 -7.14
CA PHE A 168 -4.45 -11.65 -5.68
C PHE A 168 -3.93 -12.90 -4.97
N ARG A 169 -4.32 -14.10 -5.43
CA ARG A 169 -3.81 -15.35 -4.89
C ARG A 169 -2.29 -15.45 -5.03
N ALA A 170 -1.76 -15.10 -6.20
CA ALA A 170 -0.31 -15.10 -6.42
C ALA A 170 0.41 -14.13 -5.48
N THR A 171 -0.17 -12.96 -5.19
CA THR A 171 0.40 -12.00 -4.22
C THR A 171 0.37 -12.52 -2.79
N GLU A 172 -0.70 -13.16 -2.35
CA GLU A 172 -0.79 -13.77 -1.01
C GLU A 172 0.18 -14.94 -0.84
N ASP A 173 0.28 -15.82 -1.83
CA ASP A 173 1.19 -16.97 -1.79
C ASP A 173 2.65 -16.52 -1.84
N ALA A 174 2.95 -15.49 -2.64
CA ALA A 174 4.27 -14.87 -2.66
C ALA A 174 4.62 -14.26 -1.30
N GLU A 175 3.70 -13.60 -0.62
CA GLU A 175 3.95 -13.03 0.70
C GLU A 175 4.29 -14.11 1.73
N LYS A 176 3.49 -15.19 1.81
CA LYS A 176 3.74 -16.33 2.71
C LYS A 176 5.12 -16.96 2.46
N THR A 177 5.43 -17.23 1.19
CA THR A 177 6.71 -17.80 0.77
C THR A 177 7.86 -16.87 1.10
N ASN A 178 7.68 -15.57 0.86
CA ASN A 178 8.70 -14.56 1.12
C ASN A 178 9.00 -14.40 2.61
N PHE A 179 8.00 -14.45 3.49
CA PHE A 179 8.23 -14.45 4.94
C PHE A 179 9.00 -15.69 5.41
N ALA A 180 8.71 -16.87 4.86
CA ALA A 180 9.46 -18.08 5.16
C ALA A 180 10.93 -17.93 4.71
N LYS A 181 11.16 -17.43 3.49
CA LYS A 181 12.50 -17.21 2.96
C LYS A 181 13.26 -16.11 3.71
N TRP A 182 12.57 -15.06 4.13
CA TRP A 182 13.16 -14.00 4.96
C TRP A 182 13.72 -14.55 6.28
N ARG A 183 12.93 -15.38 6.97
CA ARG A 183 13.39 -16.03 8.22
C ARG A 183 14.55 -16.99 8.01
N GLU A 184 14.58 -17.70 6.89
CA GLU A 184 15.72 -18.54 6.52
C GLU A 184 17.01 -17.72 6.36
N LEU A 185 16.92 -16.54 5.74
CA LEU A 185 18.07 -15.68 5.43
C LEU A 185 18.53 -14.82 6.62
N ASN A 186 17.61 -14.30 7.42
CA ASN A 186 17.88 -13.33 8.49
C ASN A 186 17.72 -13.89 9.91
N GLY A 187 17.13 -15.08 10.07
CA GLY A 187 16.84 -15.71 11.36
C GLY A 187 15.35 -15.69 11.72
N ALA A 188 14.94 -16.65 12.57
CA ALA A 188 13.55 -16.90 12.90
C ALA A 188 12.81 -15.69 13.53
N ASP A 189 13.52 -14.92 14.35
CA ASP A 189 12.95 -13.80 15.13
C ASP A 189 12.91 -12.47 14.37
N THR A 190 13.13 -12.48 13.06
CA THR A 190 13.25 -11.27 12.24
C THR A 190 11.95 -10.83 11.57
N THR A 191 10.85 -11.53 11.85
CA THR A 191 9.50 -11.19 11.36
C THR A 191 8.50 -11.02 12.52
N PRO A 192 8.72 -10.07 13.45
CA PRO A 192 7.84 -9.86 14.57
C PRO A 192 6.50 -9.27 14.15
N MET A 193 5.49 -9.43 15.04
CA MET A 193 4.22 -8.71 15.01
C MET A 193 4.20 -7.74 16.20
N LEU A 194 3.97 -6.46 15.95
CA LEU A 194 3.84 -5.45 16.99
C LEU A 194 2.37 -5.30 17.42
N ASP A 195 2.13 -4.88 18.66
CA ASP A 195 0.79 -4.42 19.05
C ASP A 195 0.45 -3.11 18.32
N ALA A 196 -0.51 -3.18 17.40
CA ALA A 196 -0.92 -2.06 16.59
C ALA A 196 -1.97 -1.16 17.26
N SER A 197 -2.52 -1.54 18.42
CA SER A 197 -3.68 -0.89 19.02
C SER A 197 -3.45 0.59 19.36
N ALA A 198 -2.28 0.93 19.89
CA ALA A 198 -1.90 2.31 20.19
C ALA A 198 -1.66 3.11 18.89
N ALA A 199 -0.95 2.54 17.93
CA ALA A 199 -0.68 3.17 16.63
C ALA A 199 -1.97 3.44 15.87
N GLN A 200 -2.92 2.51 15.84
CA GLN A 200 -4.22 2.70 15.19
C GLN A 200 -4.98 3.87 15.79
N ARG A 201 -5.09 3.96 17.12
CA ARG A 201 -5.74 5.09 17.81
C ARG A 201 -5.07 6.44 17.49
N THR A 202 -3.75 6.45 17.36
CA THR A 202 -2.99 7.65 17.02
C THR A 202 -3.20 8.06 15.57
N LEU A 203 -3.27 7.10 14.66
CA LEU A 203 -3.37 7.30 13.22
C LEU A 203 -4.79 7.66 12.75
N GLU A 204 -5.82 7.07 13.38
CA GLU A 204 -7.20 7.18 12.94
C GLU A 204 -7.68 8.63 12.71
N PRO A 205 -7.48 9.61 13.63
CA PRO A 205 -7.95 10.97 13.40
C PRO A 205 -7.30 11.64 12.19
N ALA A 206 -6.00 11.40 11.97
CA ALA A 206 -5.26 11.96 10.83
C ALA A 206 -5.70 11.32 9.51
N ILE A 207 -5.89 9.99 9.51
CA ILE A 207 -6.35 9.26 8.32
C ILE A 207 -7.80 9.62 7.97
N LYS A 208 -8.68 9.78 8.98
CA LYS A 208 -10.05 10.29 8.81
C LYS A 208 -10.05 11.66 8.17
N LYS A 209 -9.28 12.60 8.75
CA LYS A 209 -9.17 13.95 8.20
C LYS A 209 -8.68 13.92 6.76
N LEU A 210 -7.62 13.17 6.46
CA LEU A 210 -7.06 13.07 5.11
C LEU A 210 -8.07 12.45 4.11
N ALA A 211 -8.84 11.45 4.52
CA ALA A 211 -9.88 10.84 3.70
C ALA A 211 -11.00 11.85 3.39
N ASP A 212 -11.47 12.55 4.40
CA ASP A 212 -12.54 13.54 4.27
C ASP A 212 -12.10 14.77 3.46
N ASP A 213 -10.84 15.19 3.59
CA ASP A 213 -10.26 16.27 2.77
C ASP A 213 -10.17 15.89 1.28
N ILE A 214 -9.86 14.62 0.98
CA ILE A 214 -9.69 14.13 -0.41
C ILE A 214 -11.03 13.83 -1.07
N PHE A 215 -11.94 13.16 -0.37
CA PHE A 215 -13.16 12.58 -0.94
C PHE A 215 -14.45 13.23 -0.47
N GLY A 216 -14.38 14.20 0.45
CA GLY A 216 -15.51 14.88 1.04
C GLY A 216 -15.85 14.41 2.44
N ALA A 217 -16.41 15.34 3.24
CA ALA A 217 -16.73 15.12 4.65
C ALA A 217 -17.64 13.90 4.87
N GLY A 218 -17.31 13.08 5.87
CA GLY A 218 -18.04 11.87 6.23
C GLY A 218 -17.69 10.64 5.38
N THR A 219 -16.78 10.77 4.40
CA THR A 219 -16.38 9.63 3.55
C THR A 219 -15.66 8.55 4.35
N TYR A 220 -14.82 8.93 5.32
CA TYR A 220 -14.15 7.93 6.17
C TYR A 220 -15.16 7.06 6.94
N ASP A 221 -16.20 7.67 7.52
CA ASP A 221 -17.21 6.92 8.29
C ASP A 221 -18.02 5.98 7.37
N LYS A 222 -18.33 6.40 6.15
CA LYS A 222 -18.94 5.53 5.12
C LYS A 222 -18.02 4.35 4.77
N ILE A 223 -16.72 4.60 4.59
CA ILE A 223 -15.73 3.56 4.33
C ILE A 223 -15.71 2.54 5.46
N GLN A 224 -15.72 2.98 6.70
CA GLN A 224 -15.70 2.06 7.85
C GLN A 224 -16.99 1.28 8.05
N SER A 225 -18.09 1.69 7.43
CA SER A 225 -19.42 1.04 7.55
C SER A 225 -19.67 -0.10 6.55
N ILE A 226 -18.81 -0.31 5.54
CA ILE A 226 -19.00 -1.31 4.46
C ILE A 226 -18.18 -2.59 4.63
#